data_440690c0d35b5981bca8b16179d23072
#
_entry.id   440690c0d35b5981bca8b16179d23072
#
_cell.length_a   1.000
_cell.length_b   1.000
_cell.length_c   1.000
_cell.angle_alpha   90.00
_cell.angle_beta   90.00
_cell.angle_gamma   90.00
#
_symmetry.space_group_name_H-M   'P 1'
#
loop_
_entity.id
_entity.type
_entity.pdbx_description
1 polymer ?
#
loop_
_entity_poly.entity_id
_entity_poly.type
_entity_poly.pdbx_seq_one_letter_code
_entity_poly.pdbx_strand_id
1 'polypeptide(L)'
;MTEPLLRLDRLRAGYGAIEVLHGVSLTVPAGQMVAIVGPNGAGKTTLMGAVMGLLPRRGGTVHFAGAPAGPTETLVAGGAVLVPERRALFTDMSVEDNLLLGFYPRRSRGERDAGPSMQEVFAIFPRLLERRRQLAATLSGGERQMLALGRALMSKPRLLLLDEPSLGLAPLLVREIFRVLVDLRARGLSILLVEQNVRVALQVSDYGYVLEMGEVAAEGPSGDLARDPRVLETYLGQRRRDGGG
;
A
#
# COMPACT_ATOMS: atom_id res chain seq x y z
N MET A 1 -3.00 -16.53 -20.15
CA MET A 1 -2.53 -15.52 -19.19
C MET A 1 -3.70 -15.19 -18.28
N THR A 2 -3.58 -15.35 -16.99
CA THR A 2 -4.63 -15.00 -16.02
C THR A 2 -4.79 -13.49 -15.98
N GLU A 3 -6.03 -13.01 -15.95
CA GLU A 3 -6.35 -11.58 -15.85
C GLU A 3 -5.77 -10.99 -14.55
N PRO A 4 -5.12 -9.80 -14.59
CA PRO A 4 -4.56 -9.18 -13.39
C PRO A 4 -5.66 -8.80 -12.38
N LEU A 5 -5.33 -8.85 -11.09
CA LEU A 5 -6.28 -8.48 -10.03
C LEU A 5 -6.62 -6.99 -10.07
N LEU A 6 -5.63 -6.13 -10.37
CA LEU A 6 -5.82 -4.70 -10.61
C LEU A 6 -5.19 -4.34 -11.96
N ARG A 7 -5.92 -3.57 -12.78
CA ARG A 7 -5.43 -3.02 -14.04
C ARG A 7 -5.85 -1.56 -14.16
N LEU A 8 -4.87 -0.72 -14.45
CA LEU A 8 -5.07 0.67 -14.85
C LEU A 8 -4.73 0.81 -16.34
N ASP A 9 -5.54 1.55 -17.07
CA ASP A 9 -5.30 1.85 -18.47
C ASP A 9 -5.44 3.36 -18.69
N ARG A 10 -4.32 4.03 -18.95
CA ARG A 10 -4.17 5.47 -19.20
C ARG A 10 -4.91 6.34 -18.18
N LEU A 11 -4.77 5.99 -16.89
CA LEU A 11 -5.43 6.69 -15.79
C LEU A 11 -4.96 8.14 -15.69
N ARG A 12 -5.93 9.07 -15.71
CA ARG A 12 -5.71 10.50 -15.50
C ARG A 12 -6.49 10.95 -14.28
N ALA A 13 -5.84 11.69 -13.39
CA ALA A 13 -6.45 12.20 -12.16
C ALA A 13 -5.69 13.41 -11.61
N GLY A 14 -6.31 14.13 -10.67
CA GLY A 14 -5.70 15.29 -10.03
C GLY A 14 -6.66 16.05 -9.13
N TYR A 15 -6.27 17.24 -8.70
CA TYR A 15 -6.98 18.06 -7.73
C TYR A 15 -7.48 19.35 -8.37
N GLY A 16 -8.75 19.71 -8.16
CA GLY A 16 -9.34 20.93 -8.70
C GLY A 16 -9.08 21.06 -10.21
N ALA A 17 -8.36 22.06 -10.69
CA ALA A 17 -7.97 22.23 -12.10
C ALA A 17 -6.64 21.53 -12.46
N ILE A 18 -5.86 21.13 -11.47
CA ILE A 18 -4.51 20.57 -11.67
C ILE A 18 -4.62 19.06 -11.96
N GLU A 19 -4.08 18.63 -13.10
CA GLU A 19 -3.89 17.22 -13.39
C GLU A 19 -2.51 16.80 -12.87
N VAL A 20 -2.45 15.64 -12.20
CA VAL A 20 -1.24 15.11 -11.57
C VAL A 20 -0.82 13.79 -12.23
N LEU A 21 -1.79 12.98 -12.68
CA LEU A 21 -1.53 11.74 -13.40
C LEU A 21 -1.87 11.93 -14.88
N HIS A 22 -0.90 11.63 -15.75
CA HIS A 22 -0.94 11.91 -17.18
C HIS A 22 -1.04 10.65 -18.04
N GLY A 23 -1.92 9.70 -17.68
CA GLY A 23 -2.15 8.49 -18.46
C GLY A 23 -1.37 7.27 -17.95
N VAL A 24 -1.36 7.09 -16.63
CA VAL A 24 -0.67 5.96 -15.97
C VAL A 24 -1.36 4.63 -16.31
N SER A 25 -0.58 3.69 -16.82
CA SER A 25 -1.00 2.30 -17.05
C SER A 25 -0.14 1.37 -16.20
N LEU A 26 -0.78 0.45 -15.47
CA LEU A 26 -0.08 -0.58 -14.69
C LEU A 26 -0.99 -1.78 -14.39
N THR A 27 -0.37 -2.87 -13.96
CA THR A 27 -1.09 -4.07 -13.55
C THR A 27 -0.54 -4.60 -12.22
N VAL A 28 -1.44 -5.20 -11.43
CA VAL A 28 -1.07 -6.00 -10.25
C VAL A 28 -1.66 -7.39 -10.44
N PRO A 29 -0.83 -8.39 -10.77
CA PRO A 29 -1.27 -9.78 -10.83
C PRO A 29 -1.69 -10.29 -9.45
N ALA A 30 -2.58 -11.31 -9.43
CA ALA A 30 -2.97 -11.95 -8.18
C ALA A 30 -1.77 -12.61 -7.47
N GLY A 31 -1.65 -12.41 -6.16
CA GLY A 31 -0.60 -12.98 -5.32
C GLY A 31 0.79 -12.36 -5.52
N GLN A 32 0.91 -11.24 -6.23
CA GLN A 32 2.17 -10.54 -6.42
C GLN A 32 2.24 -9.24 -5.62
N MET A 33 3.47 -8.82 -5.31
CA MET A 33 3.77 -7.50 -4.77
C MET A 33 4.36 -6.64 -5.89
N VAL A 34 3.67 -5.55 -6.21
CA VAL A 34 4.09 -4.57 -7.21
C VAL A 34 4.46 -3.27 -6.53
N ALA A 35 5.66 -2.77 -6.79
CA ALA A 35 6.13 -1.50 -6.25
C ALA A 35 5.88 -0.35 -7.24
N ILE A 36 5.47 0.80 -6.70
CA ILE A 36 5.50 2.08 -7.37
C ILE A 36 6.49 2.96 -6.61
N VAL A 37 7.56 3.32 -7.29
CA VAL A 37 8.63 4.12 -6.73
C VAL A 37 8.76 5.45 -7.48
N GLY A 38 9.29 6.47 -6.83
CA GLY A 38 9.49 7.77 -7.45
C GLY A 38 9.67 8.87 -6.41
N PRO A 39 10.10 10.07 -6.82
CA PRO A 39 10.33 11.19 -5.92
C PRO A 39 9.03 11.70 -5.28
N ASN A 40 9.18 12.58 -4.28
CA ASN A 40 8.04 13.32 -3.75
C ASN A 40 7.42 14.18 -4.84
N GLY A 41 6.09 14.22 -4.88
CA GLY A 41 5.37 14.94 -5.92
C GLY A 41 5.21 14.19 -7.25
N ALA A 42 5.75 12.98 -7.42
CA ALA A 42 5.57 12.19 -8.65
C ALA A 42 4.12 11.75 -8.93
N GLY A 43 3.21 11.88 -7.96
CA GLY A 43 1.80 11.49 -8.11
C GLY A 43 1.43 10.17 -7.43
N LYS A 44 2.32 9.57 -6.62
CA LYS A 44 2.11 8.26 -5.96
C LYS A 44 0.83 8.19 -5.11
N THR A 45 0.66 9.11 -4.16
CA THR A 45 -0.54 9.20 -3.31
C THR A 45 -1.80 9.53 -4.13
N THR A 46 -1.66 10.37 -5.18
CA THR A 46 -2.76 10.67 -6.12
C THR A 46 -3.21 9.41 -6.83
N LEU A 47 -2.27 8.56 -7.24
CA LEU A 47 -2.55 7.28 -7.87
C LEU A 47 -3.35 6.36 -6.94
N MET A 48 -2.91 6.21 -5.68
CA MET A 48 -3.64 5.42 -4.68
C MET A 48 -5.07 5.93 -4.46
N GLY A 49 -5.23 7.26 -4.33
CA GLY A 49 -6.54 7.89 -4.20
C GLY A 49 -7.45 7.68 -5.41
N ALA A 50 -6.91 7.79 -6.63
CA ALA A 50 -7.67 7.60 -7.87
C ALA A 50 -8.05 6.11 -8.08
N VAL A 51 -7.15 5.17 -7.73
CA VAL A 51 -7.45 3.73 -7.76
C VAL A 51 -8.61 3.40 -6.84
N MET A 52 -8.56 3.90 -5.60
CA MET A 52 -9.60 3.64 -4.60
C MET A 52 -10.89 4.46 -4.77
N GLY A 53 -10.97 5.32 -5.80
CA GLY A 53 -12.14 6.17 -6.02
C GLY A 53 -12.30 7.31 -5.01
N LEU A 54 -11.26 7.63 -4.24
CA LEU A 54 -11.20 8.77 -3.31
C LEU A 54 -10.95 10.10 -4.04
N LEU A 55 -10.41 10.03 -5.27
CA LEU A 55 -10.23 11.15 -6.17
C LEU A 55 -10.96 10.88 -7.48
N PRO A 56 -11.59 11.90 -8.09
CA PRO A 56 -12.25 11.75 -9.37
C PRO A 56 -11.24 11.40 -10.48
N ARG A 57 -11.56 10.38 -11.25
CA ARG A 57 -10.82 10.01 -12.46
C ARG A 57 -11.23 10.95 -13.58
N ARG A 58 -10.27 11.53 -14.28
CA ARG A 58 -10.48 12.47 -15.41
C ARG A 58 -10.42 11.76 -16.76
N GLY A 59 -9.83 10.56 -16.79
CA GLY A 59 -9.70 9.75 -17.99
C GLY A 59 -9.08 8.40 -17.68
N GLY A 60 -9.07 7.52 -18.66
CA GLY A 60 -8.62 6.15 -18.50
C GLY A 60 -9.61 5.27 -17.74
N THR A 61 -9.20 4.04 -17.46
CA THR A 61 -10.04 3.06 -16.76
C THR A 61 -9.26 2.37 -15.65
N VAL A 62 -9.98 1.95 -14.61
CA VAL A 62 -9.49 1.09 -13.53
C VAL A 62 -10.37 -0.15 -13.49
N HIS A 63 -9.77 -1.32 -13.53
CA HIS A 63 -10.43 -2.61 -13.36
C HIS A 63 -9.91 -3.31 -12.13
N PHE A 64 -10.79 -3.84 -11.32
CA PHE A 64 -10.47 -4.63 -10.16
C PHE A 64 -11.22 -5.96 -10.21
N ALA A 65 -10.48 -7.07 -10.10
CA ALA A 65 -11.02 -8.43 -10.16
C ALA A 65 -11.86 -8.70 -11.42
N GLY A 66 -11.40 -8.21 -12.58
CA GLY A 66 -12.04 -8.40 -13.88
C GLY A 66 -13.21 -7.46 -14.19
N ALA A 67 -13.62 -6.59 -13.25
CA ALA A 67 -14.71 -5.65 -13.43
C ALA A 67 -14.24 -4.19 -13.38
N PRO A 68 -14.92 -3.25 -14.06
CA PRO A 68 -14.67 -1.83 -13.90
C PRO A 68 -14.78 -1.43 -12.42
N ALA A 69 -13.79 -0.70 -11.92
CA ALA A 69 -13.76 -0.25 -10.54
C ALA A 69 -14.86 0.78 -10.28
N GLY A 70 -15.80 0.41 -9.44
CA GLY A 70 -16.89 1.26 -8.95
C GLY A 70 -16.46 2.26 -7.88
N PRO A 71 -17.41 2.78 -7.10
CA PRO A 71 -17.16 3.61 -5.93
C PRO A 71 -16.29 2.88 -4.89
N THR A 72 -15.70 3.65 -3.96
CA THR A 72 -14.81 3.14 -2.89
C THR A 72 -15.44 1.98 -2.12
N GLU A 73 -16.72 2.07 -1.78
CA GLU A 73 -17.46 1.03 -1.03
C GLU A 73 -17.48 -0.29 -1.79
N THR A 74 -17.65 -0.26 -3.10
CA THR A 74 -17.65 -1.46 -3.96
C THR A 74 -16.25 -2.08 -4.01
N LEU A 75 -15.21 -1.26 -4.11
CA LEU A 75 -13.81 -1.74 -4.07
C LEU A 75 -13.47 -2.40 -2.74
N VAL A 76 -13.86 -1.74 -1.63
CA VAL A 76 -13.65 -2.28 -0.28
C VAL A 76 -14.46 -3.58 -0.08
N ALA A 77 -15.71 -3.62 -0.52
CA ALA A 77 -16.52 -4.83 -0.50
C ALA A 77 -15.91 -5.95 -1.37
N GLY A 78 -15.25 -5.60 -2.48
CA GLY A 78 -14.50 -6.53 -3.34
C GLY A 78 -13.18 -7.01 -2.76
N GLY A 79 -12.71 -6.42 -1.65
CA GLY A 79 -11.48 -6.79 -0.96
C GLY A 79 -10.25 -5.94 -1.30
N ALA A 80 -10.41 -4.72 -1.85
CA ALA A 80 -9.33 -3.76 -1.96
C ALA A 80 -9.28 -2.88 -0.70
N VAL A 81 -8.12 -2.75 -0.06
CA VAL A 81 -7.96 -1.95 1.16
C VAL A 81 -6.72 -1.08 1.05
N LEU A 82 -6.87 0.20 1.38
CA LEU A 82 -5.79 1.19 1.42
C LEU A 82 -5.36 1.46 2.86
N VAL A 83 -4.06 1.36 3.10
CA VAL A 83 -3.40 1.93 4.27
C VAL A 83 -2.71 3.22 3.83
N PRO A 84 -3.26 4.39 4.16
CA PRO A 84 -2.69 5.66 3.74
C PRO A 84 -1.44 6.01 4.55
N GLU A 85 -0.60 6.91 4.04
CA GLU A 85 0.61 7.43 4.69
C GLU A 85 0.37 7.88 6.13
N ARG A 86 -0.72 8.63 6.36
CA ARG A 86 -1.11 9.13 7.70
C ARG A 86 -1.73 8.08 8.61
N ARG A 87 -1.76 6.79 8.22
CA ARG A 87 -2.28 5.63 8.97
C ARG A 87 -3.77 5.70 9.32
N ALA A 88 -4.35 6.89 9.41
CA ALA A 88 -5.77 7.17 9.68
C ALA A 88 -6.35 6.34 10.86
N LEU A 89 -5.62 6.25 11.97
CA LEU A 89 -6.06 5.56 13.18
C LEU A 89 -7.02 6.42 14.00
N PHE A 90 -7.94 5.75 14.71
CA PHE A 90 -8.77 6.38 15.72
C PHE A 90 -7.98 6.44 17.03
N THR A 91 -7.38 7.60 17.29
CA THR A 91 -6.40 7.79 18.37
C THR A 91 -6.97 7.60 19.76
N ASP A 92 -8.26 7.93 19.95
CA ASP A 92 -8.97 7.86 21.23
C ASP A 92 -9.61 6.49 21.48
N MET A 93 -9.40 5.55 20.55
CA MET A 93 -9.84 4.16 20.66
C MET A 93 -8.67 3.26 21.03
N SER A 94 -8.97 2.11 21.65
CA SER A 94 -7.97 1.08 21.96
C SER A 94 -7.41 0.44 20.67
N VAL A 95 -6.32 -0.30 20.81
CA VAL A 95 -5.77 -1.16 19.74
C VAL A 95 -6.86 -2.14 19.29
N GLU A 96 -7.51 -2.83 20.21
CA GLU A 96 -8.55 -3.82 19.92
C GLU A 96 -9.74 -3.20 19.17
N ASP A 97 -10.21 -2.02 19.59
CA ASP A 97 -11.32 -1.32 18.92
C ASP A 97 -10.94 -0.89 17.51
N ASN A 98 -9.70 -0.35 17.31
CA ASN A 98 -9.21 -0.04 15.99
C ASN A 98 -9.18 -1.26 15.05
N LEU A 99 -8.77 -2.43 15.58
CA LEU A 99 -8.78 -3.67 14.80
C LEU A 99 -10.22 -4.10 14.46
N LEU A 100 -11.14 -4.03 15.42
CA LEU A 100 -12.56 -4.38 15.20
C LEU A 100 -13.20 -3.53 14.10
N LEU A 101 -12.86 -2.25 13.98
CA LEU A 101 -13.32 -1.41 12.86
C LEU A 101 -12.90 -1.97 11.50
N GLY A 102 -11.72 -2.59 11.40
CA GLY A 102 -11.25 -3.25 10.18
C GLY A 102 -12.08 -4.46 9.77
N PHE A 103 -12.84 -5.04 10.68
CA PHE A 103 -13.75 -6.17 10.40
C PHE A 103 -15.09 -5.74 9.78
N TYR A 104 -15.40 -4.44 9.79
CA TYR A 104 -16.69 -3.91 9.32
C TYR A 104 -17.09 -4.40 7.90
N PRO A 105 -16.22 -4.43 6.89
CA PRO A 105 -16.58 -4.90 5.54
C PRO A 105 -17.02 -6.37 5.51
N ARG A 106 -16.55 -7.19 6.43
CA ARG A 106 -16.96 -8.61 6.57
C ARG A 106 -18.26 -8.73 7.36
N ARG A 107 -18.41 -7.92 8.39
CA ARG A 107 -19.65 -7.84 9.18
C ARG A 107 -20.85 -7.43 8.30
N SER A 108 -20.66 -6.48 7.38
CA SER A 108 -21.70 -6.07 6.43
C SER A 108 -22.11 -7.17 5.45
N ARG A 109 -21.25 -8.20 5.27
CA ARG A 109 -21.53 -9.40 4.48
C ARG A 109 -22.10 -10.57 5.31
N GLY A 110 -22.46 -10.32 6.57
CA GLY A 110 -23.11 -11.29 7.45
C GLY A 110 -22.16 -12.07 8.38
N GLU A 111 -20.85 -11.85 8.32
CA GLU A 111 -19.93 -12.45 9.29
C GLU A 111 -20.06 -11.75 10.65
N ARG A 112 -20.18 -12.53 11.73
CA ARG A 112 -20.44 -11.98 13.06
C ARG A 112 -19.25 -12.12 14.02
N ASP A 113 -18.36 -13.08 13.78
CA ASP A 113 -17.23 -13.38 14.66
C ASP A 113 -15.93 -12.81 14.12
N ALA A 114 -15.39 -11.78 14.76
CA ALA A 114 -14.12 -11.17 14.48
C ALA A 114 -12.93 -11.91 15.14
N GLY A 115 -13.21 -12.82 16.08
CA GLY A 115 -12.20 -13.49 16.91
C GLY A 115 -11.10 -14.18 16.11
N PRO A 116 -11.41 -15.03 15.12
CA PRO A 116 -10.37 -15.70 14.31
C PRO A 116 -9.46 -14.71 13.58
N SER A 117 -10.01 -13.64 12.98
CA SER A 117 -9.20 -12.62 12.32
C SER A 117 -8.35 -11.82 13.29
N MET A 118 -8.88 -11.53 14.47
CA MET A 118 -8.14 -10.86 15.54
C MET A 118 -6.93 -11.70 16.00
N GLN A 119 -7.13 -13.02 16.19
CA GLN A 119 -6.05 -13.95 16.53
C GLN A 119 -4.98 -14.02 15.45
N GLU A 120 -5.38 -14.07 14.16
CA GLU A 120 -4.44 -14.02 13.02
C GLU A 120 -3.59 -12.73 13.04
N VAL A 121 -4.23 -11.57 13.28
CA VAL A 121 -3.53 -10.28 13.36
C VAL A 121 -2.57 -10.24 14.57
N PHE A 122 -2.97 -10.74 15.73
CA PHE A 122 -2.10 -10.80 16.90
C PHE A 122 -0.94 -11.79 16.73
N ALA A 123 -1.13 -12.87 15.97
CA ALA A 123 -0.04 -13.78 15.61
C ALA A 123 0.99 -13.11 14.68
N ILE A 124 0.54 -12.23 13.76
CA ILE A 124 1.41 -11.45 12.88
C ILE A 124 2.11 -10.32 13.66
N PHE A 125 1.39 -9.66 14.57
CA PHE A 125 1.87 -8.51 15.35
C PHE A 125 1.70 -8.76 16.87
N PRO A 126 2.55 -9.58 17.52
CA PRO A 126 2.40 -9.91 18.95
C PRO A 126 2.38 -8.69 19.87
N ARG A 127 3.11 -7.62 19.51
CA ARG A 127 3.11 -6.35 20.25
C ARG A 127 1.72 -5.71 20.36
N LEU A 128 0.86 -5.93 19.37
CA LEU A 128 -0.52 -5.42 19.42
C LEU A 128 -1.36 -6.20 20.46
N LEU A 129 -1.12 -7.50 20.61
CA LEU A 129 -1.77 -8.29 21.66
C LEU A 129 -1.41 -7.81 23.07
N GLU A 130 -0.10 -7.57 23.30
CA GLU A 130 0.39 -7.05 24.59
C GLU A 130 -0.26 -5.71 24.96
N ARG A 131 -0.57 -4.90 23.95
CA ARG A 131 -1.11 -3.53 24.08
C ARG A 131 -2.58 -3.42 23.71
N ARG A 132 -3.32 -4.53 23.62
CA ARG A 132 -4.68 -4.55 23.04
C ARG A 132 -5.65 -3.54 23.66
N ARG A 133 -5.50 -3.24 24.95
CA ARG A 133 -6.33 -2.27 25.71
C ARG A 133 -5.76 -0.85 25.71
N GLN A 134 -4.56 -0.65 25.18
CA GLN A 134 -3.91 0.65 25.16
C GLN A 134 -4.53 1.54 24.09
N LEU A 135 -4.64 2.86 24.35
CA LEU A 135 -5.11 3.84 23.37
C LEU A 135 -4.10 3.99 22.23
N ALA A 136 -4.59 4.07 20.99
CA ALA A 136 -3.74 4.18 19.81
C ALA A 136 -2.89 5.46 19.82
N ALA A 137 -3.34 6.54 20.46
CA ALA A 137 -2.59 7.78 20.66
C ALA A 137 -1.24 7.55 21.35
N THR A 138 -1.16 6.59 22.27
CA THR A 138 0.00 6.35 23.13
C THR A 138 1.01 5.36 22.54
N LEU A 139 0.72 4.80 21.38
CA LEU A 139 1.60 3.88 20.66
C LEU A 139 2.78 4.62 20.01
N SER A 140 3.92 3.94 19.91
CA SER A 140 5.05 4.39 19.08
C SER A 140 4.69 4.45 17.59
N GLY A 141 5.50 5.13 16.79
CA GLY A 141 5.29 5.22 15.34
C GLY A 141 5.21 3.85 14.65
N GLY A 142 6.06 2.91 15.06
CA GLY A 142 6.05 1.54 14.53
C GLY A 142 4.84 0.73 14.95
N GLU A 143 4.43 0.82 16.22
CA GLU A 143 3.21 0.16 16.72
C GLU A 143 1.96 0.71 16.04
N ARG A 144 1.91 2.03 15.79
CA ARG A 144 0.84 2.64 14.98
C ARG A 144 0.81 2.10 13.56
N GLN A 145 1.98 1.86 12.93
CA GLN A 145 2.05 1.25 11.60
C GLN A 145 1.56 -0.20 11.61
N MET A 146 1.99 -0.99 12.61
CA MET A 146 1.49 -2.37 12.81
C MET A 146 -0.03 -2.38 13.02
N LEU A 147 -0.56 -1.43 13.79
CA LEU A 147 -2.01 -1.32 14.02
C LEU A 147 -2.77 -0.96 12.74
N ALA A 148 -2.25 -0.04 11.91
CA ALA A 148 -2.87 0.31 10.64
C ALA A 148 -2.90 -0.89 9.67
N LEU A 149 -1.80 -1.63 9.58
CA LEU A 149 -1.72 -2.89 8.81
C LEU A 149 -2.65 -3.96 9.38
N GLY A 150 -2.62 -4.17 10.70
CA GLY A 150 -3.48 -5.12 11.38
C GLY A 150 -4.96 -4.83 11.11
N ARG A 151 -5.37 -3.56 11.21
CA ARG A 151 -6.74 -3.12 10.90
C ARG A 151 -7.13 -3.44 9.45
N ALA A 152 -6.22 -3.22 8.49
CA ALA A 152 -6.46 -3.58 7.10
C ALA A 152 -6.63 -5.10 6.92
N LEU A 153 -5.81 -5.90 7.59
CA LEU A 153 -5.85 -7.37 7.51
C LEU A 153 -7.12 -7.98 8.13
N MET A 154 -7.77 -7.31 9.09
CA MET A 154 -9.06 -7.75 9.67
C MET A 154 -10.14 -7.95 8.61
N SER A 155 -10.10 -7.23 7.50
CA SER A 155 -11.05 -7.39 6.39
C SER A 155 -10.76 -8.58 5.47
N LYS A 156 -9.63 -9.30 5.65
CA LYS A 156 -9.09 -10.34 4.74
C LYS A 156 -9.04 -9.84 3.28
N PRO A 157 -8.22 -8.83 3.01
CA PRO A 157 -8.17 -8.21 1.69
C PRO A 157 -7.64 -9.19 0.62
N ARG A 158 -8.07 -8.97 -0.63
CA ARG A 158 -7.48 -9.58 -1.84
C ARG A 158 -6.34 -8.73 -2.39
N LEU A 159 -6.47 -7.39 -2.22
CA LEU A 159 -5.49 -6.39 -2.61
C LEU A 159 -5.25 -5.41 -1.45
N LEU A 160 -4.00 -5.33 -1.00
CA LEU A 160 -3.55 -4.36 -0.02
C LEU A 160 -2.76 -3.26 -0.72
N LEU A 161 -3.26 -2.02 -0.66
CA LEU A 161 -2.58 -0.85 -1.15
C LEU A 161 -1.89 -0.15 0.03
N LEU A 162 -0.60 0.13 -0.09
CA LEU A 162 0.22 0.71 0.98
C LEU A 162 0.88 2.00 0.48
N ASP A 163 0.59 3.10 1.13
CA ASP A 163 1.17 4.40 0.80
C ASP A 163 2.26 4.77 1.80
N GLU A 164 3.52 4.63 1.38
CA GLU A 164 4.75 4.91 2.12
C GLU A 164 4.77 4.30 3.54
N PRO A 165 4.56 2.96 3.69
CA PRO A 165 4.46 2.33 5.00
C PRO A 165 5.73 2.42 5.85
N SER A 166 6.88 2.70 5.26
CA SER A 166 8.17 2.85 5.96
C SER A 166 8.45 4.26 6.46
N LEU A 167 7.65 5.25 6.06
CA LEU A 167 7.94 6.66 6.34
C LEU A 167 7.98 6.96 7.84
N GLY A 168 9.09 7.58 8.27
CA GLY A 168 9.29 8.00 9.66
C GLY A 168 9.52 6.85 10.65
N LEU A 169 9.82 5.64 10.17
CA LEU A 169 10.13 4.48 11.01
C LEU A 169 11.64 4.27 11.19
N ALA A 170 12.02 3.74 12.35
CA ALA A 170 13.39 3.29 12.58
C ALA A 170 13.74 2.10 11.66
N PRO A 171 15.01 1.96 11.21
CA PRO A 171 15.41 0.93 10.24
C PRO A 171 15.06 -0.52 10.63
N LEU A 172 15.06 -0.82 11.93
CA LEU A 172 14.70 -2.14 12.43
C LEU A 172 13.19 -2.42 12.18
N LEU A 173 12.33 -1.44 12.45
CA LEU A 173 10.88 -1.55 12.25
C LEU A 173 10.53 -1.61 10.76
N VAL A 174 11.25 -0.87 9.91
CA VAL A 174 11.11 -0.98 8.46
C VAL A 174 11.33 -2.43 8.02
N ARG A 175 12.43 -3.06 8.45
CA ARG A 175 12.72 -4.47 8.13
C ARG A 175 11.64 -5.43 8.64
N GLU A 176 11.11 -5.19 9.84
CA GLU A 176 10.04 -6.01 10.41
C GLU A 176 8.75 -5.90 9.58
N ILE A 177 8.32 -4.69 9.23
CA ILE A 177 7.14 -4.44 8.39
C ILE A 177 7.29 -5.11 7.02
N PHE A 178 8.42 -4.91 6.34
CA PHE A 178 8.61 -5.50 5.01
C PHE A 178 8.70 -7.04 5.04
N ARG A 179 9.27 -7.63 6.11
CA ARG A 179 9.22 -9.09 6.29
C ARG A 179 7.79 -9.58 6.37
N VAL A 180 6.94 -8.92 7.17
CA VAL A 180 5.51 -9.24 7.25
C VAL A 180 4.83 -9.14 5.90
N LEU A 181 5.12 -8.10 5.10
CA LEU A 181 4.52 -7.95 3.76
C LEU A 181 4.96 -9.07 2.81
N VAL A 182 6.23 -9.48 2.85
CA VAL A 182 6.73 -10.62 2.07
C VAL A 182 6.04 -11.92 2.48
N ASP A 183 5.86 -12.15 3.79
CA ASP A 183 5.16 -13.33 4.29
C ASP A 183 3.67 -13.34 3.89
N LEU A 184 3.01 -12.20 3.93
CA LEU A 184 1.62 -12.05 3.49
C LEU A 184 1.47 -12.31 1.98
N ARG A 185 2.39 -11.76 1.17
CA ARG A 185 2.43 -12.04 -0.27
C ARG A 185 2.66 -13.53 -0.53
N ALA A 186 3.57 -14.19 0.19
CA ALA A 186 3.81 -15.63 0.06
C ALA A 186 2.57 -16.48 0.40
N ARG A 187 1.64 -15.96 1.21
CA ARG A 187 0.32 -16.56 1.50
C ARG A 187 -0.75 -16.19 0.46
N GLY A 188 -0.39 -15.50 -0.64
CA GLY A 188 -1.28 -15.19 -1.76
C GLY A 188 -1.94 -13.81 -1.70
N LEU A 189 -1.59 -12.94 -0.74
CA LEU A 189 -2.07 -11.56 -0.72
C LEU A 189 -1.41 -10.76 -1.84
N SER A 190 -2.21 -10.06 -2.66
CA SER A 190 -1.69 -9.12 -3.64
C SER A 190 -1.41 -7.78 -2.99
N ILE A 191 -0.29 -7.15 -3.32
CA ILE A 191 0.14 -5.90 -2.68
C ILE A 191 0.53 -4.89 -3.75
N LEU A 192 -0.03 -3.68 -3.66
CA LEU A 192 0.46 -2.50 -4.37
C LEU A 192 1.17 -1.59 -3.37
N LEU A 193 2.49 -1.54 -3.45
CA LEU A 193 3.37 -0.83 -2.52
C LEU A 193 3.86 0.46 -3.15
N VAL A 194 3.51 1.59 -2.58
CA VAL A 194 4.11 2.89 -2.89
C VAL A 194 5.20 3.18 -1.89
N GLU A 195 6.40 3.51 -2.35
CA GLU A 195 7.55 3.84 -1.51
C GLU A 195 8.46 4.90 -2.14
N GLN A 196 9.06 5.70 -1.28
CA GLN A 196 10.13 6.62 -1.66
C GLN A 196 11.49 5.91 -1.65
N ASN A 197 11.68 4.93 -0.77
CA ASN A 197 12.91 4.15 -0.70
C ASN A 197 12.92 3.07 -1.80
N VAL A 198 13.39 3.47 -2.98
CA VAL A 198 13.44 2.62 -4.18
C VAL A 198 14.14 1.29 -3.93
N ARG A 199 15.29 1.32 -3.22
CA ARG A 199 16.07 0.11 -2.95
C ARG A 199 15.25 -0.92 -2.16
N VAL A 200 14.62 -0.49 -1.08
CA VAL A 200 13.85 -1.38 -0.20
C VAL A 200 12.62 -1.90 -0.94
N ALA A 201 11.90 -1.02 -1.66
CA ALA A 201 10.72 -1.39 -2.41
C ALA A 201 11.02 -2.47 -3.46
N LEU A 202 12.07 -2.27 -4.28
CA LEU A 202 12.46 -3.22 -5.32
C LEU A 202 13.04 -4.53 -4.77
N GLN A 203 13.62 -4.53 -3.55
CA GLN A 203 14.11 -5.76 -2.92
C GLN A 203 13.00 -6.72 -2.48
N VAL A 204 11.80 -6.20 -2.20
CA VAL A 204 10.70 -7.00 -1.63
C VAL A 204 9.59 -7.30 -2.65
N SER A 205 9.56 -6.58 -3.78
CA SER A 205 8.51 -6.71 -4.79
C SER A 205 8.92 -7.61 -5.96
N ASP A 206 7.93 -8.09 -6.70
CA ASP A 206 8.11 -8.92 -7.91
C ASP A 206 8.34 -8.06 -9.14
N TYR A 207 7.60 -6.95 -9.22
CA TYR A 207 7.59 -6.03 -10.35
C TYR A 207 7.58 -4.59 -9.85
N GLY A 208 8.13 -3.65 -10.60
CA GLY A 208 8.20 -2.24 -10.24
C GLY A 208 7.80 -1.32 -11.37
N TYR A 209 7.23 -0.18 -10.99
CA TYR A 209 6.97 0.97 -11.84
C TYR A 209 7.67 2.18 -11.24
N VAL A 210 8.44 2.89 -12.05
CA VAL A 210 9.04 4.17 -11.68
C VAL A 210 8.11 5.27 -12.15
N LEU A 211 7.55 6.04 -11.22
CA LEU A 211 6.64 7.14 -11.50
C LEU A 211 7.39 8.46 -11.42
N GLU A 212 7.31 9.27 -12.46
CA GLU A 212 7.90 10.61 -12.55
C GLU A 212 6.88 11.56 -13.15
N MET A 213 6.67 12.71 -12.53
CA MET A 213 5.79 13.78 -13.03
C MET A 213 4.43 13.27 -13.54
N GLY A 214 3.85 12.27 -12.85
CA GLY A 214 2.54 11.71 -13.19
C GLY A 214 2.54 10.68 -14.33
N GLU A 215 3.68 10.23 -14.80
CA GLU A 215 3.83 9.25 -15.88
C GLU A 215 4.71 8.08 -15.43
N VAL A 216 4.58 6.91 -16.08
CA VAL A 216 5.47 5.77 -15.88
C VAL A 216 6.73 5.98 -16.73
N ALA A 217 7.86 6.29 -16.07
CA ALA A 217 9.13 6.52 -16.71
C ALA A 217 9.88 5.21 -17.03
N ALA A 218 9.71 4.18 -16.19
CA ALA A 218 10.28 2.86 -16.39
C ALA A 218 9.43 1.80 -15.69
N GLU A 219 9.45 0.57 -16.19
CA GLU A 219 8.79 -0.57 -15.57
C GLU A 219 9.54 -1.87 -15.87
N GLY A 220 9.40 -2.87 -15.01
CA GLY A 220 10.01 -4.17 -15.23
C GLY A 220 10.05 -5.04 -13.97
N PRO A 221 10.57 -6.27 -14.09
CA PRO A 221 10.89 -7.11 -12.94
C PRO A 221 11.76 -6.34 -11.95
N SER A 222 11.42 -6.39 -10.66
CA SER A 222 12.11 -5.57 -9.64
C SER A 222 13.62 -5.81 -9.59
N GLY A 223 14.05 -7.07 -9.85
CA GLY A 223 15.48 -7.40 -9.91
C GLY A 223 16.24 -6.73 -11.06
N ASP A 224 15.57 -6.46 -12.18
CA ASP A 224 16.14 -5.79 -13.35
C ASP A 224 16.17 -4.27 -13.13
N LEU A 225 15.07 -3.70 -12.63
CA LEU A 225 15.03 -2.27 -12.26
C LEU A 225 16.06 -1.90 -11.19
N ALA A 226 16.29 -2.80 -10.23
CA ALA A 226 17.30 -2.58 -9.18
C ALA A 226 18.74 -2.53 -9.72
N ARG A 227 18.97 -2.97 -10.96
CA ARG A 227 20.26 -2.95 -11.65
C ARG A 227 20.31 -1.93 -12.81
N ASP A 228 19.20 -1.32 -13.18
CA ASP A 228 19.15 -0.32 -14.25
C ASP A 228 20.00 0.91 -13.85
N PRO A 229 21.03 1.28 -14.62
CA PRO A 229 21.90 2.42 -14.33
C PRO A 229 21.12 3.72 -14.15
N ARG A 230 20.07 3.96 -14.93
CA ARG A 230 19.23 5.17 -14.83
C ARG A 230 18.51 5.24 -13.52
N VAL A 231 17.93 4.11 -13.05
CA VAL A 231 17.26 4.02 -11.74
C VAL A 231 18.28 4.19 -10.62
N LEU A 232 19.48 3.58 -10.78
CA LEU A 232 20.57 3.68 -9.81
C LEU A 232 21.10 5.12 -9.69
N GLU A 233 21.37 5.81 -10.79
CA GLU A 233 21.89 7.18 -10.78
C GLU A 233 20.86 8.18 -10.26
N THR A 234 19.62 8.07 -10.70
CA THR A 234 18.55 9.02 -10.34
C THR A 234 18.12 8.87 -8.87
N TYR A 235 17.98 7.64 -8.38
CA TYR A 235 17.35 7.38 -7.09
C TYR A 235 18.25 6.77 -6.03
N LEU A 236 19.36 6.12 -6.41
CA LEU A 236 20.27 5.44 -5.49
C LEU A 236 21.65 6.11 -5.41
N GLY A 237 22.02 6.95 -6.38
CA GLY A 237 23.29 7.69 -6.45
C GLY A 237 23.35 8.98 -5.62
N GLN A 238 22.23 9.55 -5.23
CA GLN A 238 22.19 10.85 -4.51
C GLN A 238 22.76 10.82 -3.07
N ARG A 239 23.08 9.67 -2.50
CA ARG A 239 23.69 9.59 -1.15
C ARG A 239 25.19 9.89 -1.07
N ARG A 240 25.88 10.20 -2.18
CA ARG A 240 27.32 10.51 -2.15
C ARG A 240 27.70 11.99 -2.23
N ARG A 241 26.72 12.91 -2.34
CA ARG A 241 27.03 14.36 -2.48
C ARG A 241 26.85 15.21 -1.24
N ASP A 242 26.23 14.71 -0.16
CA ASP A 242 25.97 15.51 1.05
C ASP A 242 26.95 15.17 2.21
N GLY A 243 28.08 14.59 1.93
CA GLY A 243 29.10 14.20 2.94
C GLY A 243 30.49 14.73 2.62
N GLY A 244 30.64 15.99 2.17
CA GLY A 244 31.93 16.57 1.90
C GLY A 244 31.89 18.09 1.89
N GLY A 245 32.00 18.70 3.08
CA GLY A 245 32.17 20.12 3.29
C GLY A 245 32.31 20.45 4.76
#